data_bdca267e6b77826e571fa56b42e6d3ba
#
_entry.id   bdca267e6b77826e571fa56b42e6d3ba
#
_cell.length_a   1.000
_cell.length_b   1.000
_cell.length_c   1.000
_cell.angle_alpha   90.00
_cell.angle_beta   90.00
_cell.angle_gamma   90.00
#
_symmetry.space_group_name_H-M   'P 1'
#
loop_
_entity.id
_entity.type
_entity.pdbx_description
1 polymer ?
#
loop_
_entity_poly.entity_id
_entity_poly.type
_entity_poly.pdbx_seq_one_letter_code
_entity_poly.pdbx_strand_id
1 'polypeptide(L)' 'MIDGRLLTELWEFFKAHANKKQIDVMAEKYVDIMADYGVEDDAFKEALGSDEDLDKAINYYLDLDEQDEDY' A
#
# COMPACT_ATOMS: atom_id res chain seq x y z
N MET A 1 -10.90 5.80 -12.52
CA MET A 1 -10.91 5.36 -11.12
C MET A 1 -9.85 4.28 -10.91
N ILE A 2 -9.14 4.34 -9.80
CA ILE A 2 -8.07 3.40 -9.51
C ILE A 2 -8.61 2.28 -8.64
N ASP A 3 -8.47 1.05 -9.11
CA ASP A 3 -8.86 -0.11 -8.32
C ASP A 3 -7.63 -0.80 -7.77
N GLY A 4 -7.85 -1.87 -7.01
CA GLY A 4 -6.75 -2.56 -6.36
C GLY A 4 -5.75 -3.15 -7.34
N ARG A 5 -6.22 -3.59 -8.48
CA ARG A 5 -5.32 -4.16 -9.48
C ARG A 5 -4.37 -3.10 -10.04
N LEU A 6 -4.91 -1.92 -10.35
CA LEU A 6 -4.07 -0.85 -10.85
C LEU A 6 -3.08 -0.39 -9.79
N LEU A 7 -3.53 -0.31 -8.53
CA LEU A 7 -2.63 0.01 -7.44
C LEU A 7 -1.45 -0.95 -7.40
N THR A 8 -1.73 -2.23 -7.52
CA THR A 8 -0.69 -3.25 -7.48
C THR A 8 0.27 -3.11 -8.63
N GLU A 9 -0.27 -2.91 -9.84
CA GLU A 9 0.59 -2.79 -11.02
C GLU A 9 1.49 -1.57 -10.95
N LEU A 10 0.94 -0.45 -10.51
CA LEU A 10 1.74 0.76 -10.34
C LEU A 10 2.82 0.56 -9.29
N TRP A 11 2.46 -0.09 -8.20
CA TRP A 11 3.42 -0.34 -7.14
C TRP A 11 4.56 -1.21 -7.61
N GLU A 12 4.25 -2.25 -8.38
CA GLU A 12 5.28 -3.13 -8.90
C GLU A 12 6.24 -2.39 -9.81
N PHE A 13 5.69 -1.49 -10.62
CA PHE A 13 6.53 -0.67 -11.49
C PHE A 13 7.48 0.21 -10.67
N PHE A 14 6.93 0.90 -9.68
CA PHE A 14 7.74 1.77 -8.84
C PHE A 14 8.79 0.97 -8.08
N LYS A 15 8.41 -0.18 -7.55
CA LYS A 15 9.32 -1.01 -6.78
C LYS A 15 10.48 -1.49 -7.63
N ALA A 16 10.23 -1.81 -8.88
CA ALA A 16 11.28 -2.29 -9.78
C ALA A 16 12.35 -1.22 -10.02
N HIS A 17 11.99 0.04 -9.87
CA HIS A 17 12.91 1.15 -10.10
C HIS A 17 13.37 1.82 -8.82
N ALA A 18 13.02 1.26 -7.68
CA ALA A 18 13.30 1.90 -6.39
C ALA A 18 14.54 1.30 -5.76
N ASN A 19 15.14 2.11 -4.87
CA ASN A 19 16.22 1.63 -4.03
C ASN A 19 15.65 0.72 -2.95
N LYS A 20 16.12 -0.51 -2.88
CA LYS A 20 15.57 -1.48 -1.95
C LYS A 20 15.65 -1.03 -0.50
N LYS A 21 16.62 -0.20 -0.18
CA LYS A 21 16.77 0.30 1.19
C LYS A 21 15.63 1.24 1.58
N GLN A 22 14.94 1.79 0.60
CA GLN A 22 13.88 2.77 0.86
C GLN A 22 12.50 2.26 0.49
N ILE A 23 12.38 0.99 0.23
CA ILE A 23 11.09 0.42 -0.18
C ILE A 23 10.02 0.67 0.89
N ASP A 24 10.37 0.52 2.16
CA ASP A 24 9.41 0.74 3.25
C ASP A 24 8.85 2.15 3.21
N VAL A 25 9.74 3.12 3.10
CA VAL A 25 9.34 4.53 3.06
C VAL A 25 8.54 4.81 1.80
N MET A 26 8.99 4.24 0.68
CA MET A 26 8.29 4.43 -0.58
C MET A 26 6.87 3.88 -0.52
N ALA A 27 6.69 2.72 0.10
CA ALA A 27 5.37 2.13 0.19
C ALA A 27 4.42 3.02 0.97
N GLU A 28 4.89 3.55 2.10
CA GLU A 28 4.08 4.45 2.90
C GLU A 28 3.73 5.71 2.13
N LYS A 29 4.70 6.26 1.44
CA LYS A 29 4.47 7.47 0.64
C LYS A 29 3.52 7.19 -0.51
N TYR A 30 3.67 6.04 -1.13
CA TYR A 30 2.82 5.65 -2.24
C TYR A 30 1.35 5.57 -1.80
N VAL A 31 1.09 4.90 -0.69
CA VAL A 31 -0.27 4.78 -0.17
C VAL A 31 -0.81 6.17 0.17
N ASP A 32 0.01 7.00 0.79
CA ASP A 32 -0.39 8.34 1.18
C ASP A 32 -0.79 9.18 -0.04
N ILE A 33 0.02 9.12 -1.08
CA ILE A 33 -0.25 9.89 -2.30
C ILE A 33 -1.53 9.38 -2.96
N MET A 34 -1.69 8.07 -3.04
CA MET A 34 -2.87 7.50 -3.66
C MET A 34 -4.13 7.89 -2.91
N ALA A 35 -4.07 7.90 -1.59
CA ALA A 35 -5.19 8.32 -0.77
C ALA A 35 -5.54 9.78 -1.03
N ASP A 36 -4.52 10.62 -1.19
CA ASP A 36 -4.73 12.05 -1.47
C ASP A 36 -5.46 12.25 -2.79
N TYR A 37 -5.24 11.36 -3.74
CA TYR A 37 -5.88 11.48 -5.05
C TYR A 37 -7.20 10.76 -5.12
N GLY A 38 -7.72 10.29 -3.98
CA GLY A 38 -9.08 9.79 -3.94
C GLY A 38 -9.22 8.28 -4.03
N VAL A 39 -8.14 7.54 -3.92
CA VAL A 39 -8.24 6.08 -3.89
C VAL A 39 -8.94 5.69 -2.60
N GLU A 40 -9.96 4.85 -2.74
CA GLU A 40 -10.79 4.48 -1.59
C GLU A 40 -10.21 3.31 -0.84
N ASP A 41 -10.66 3.15 0.41
CA ASP A 41 -10.18 2.07 1.25
C ASP A 41 -10.39 0.70 0.61
N ASP A 42 -11.51 0.53 -0.10
CA ASP A 42 -11.79 -0.74 -0.75
C ASP A 42 -10.72 -1.11 -1.78
N ALA A 43 -10.23 -0.12 -2.52
CA ALA A 43 -9.18 -0.37 -3.50
C ALA A 43 -7.90 -0.81 -2.81
N PHE A 44 -7.56 -0.18 -1.69
CA PHE A 44 -6.39 -0.59 -0.93
C PHE A 44 -6.55 -2.03 -0.42
N LYS A 45 -7.75 -2.37 0.06
CA LYS A 45 -7.99 -3.73 0.54
C LYS A 45 -7.86 -4.75 -0.57
N GLU A 46 -8.28 -4.40 -1.78
CA GLU A 46 -8.13 -5.30 -2.92
C GLU A 46 -6.66 -5.54 -3.25
N ALA A 47 -5.81 -4.57 -2.99
CA ALA A 47 -4.38 -4.71 -3.26
C ALA A 47 -3.65 -5.54 -2.22
N LEU A 48 -4.28 -5.82 -1.10
CA LEU A 48 -3.66 -6.63 -0.05
C LEU A 48 -3.36 -8.03 -0.58
N GLY A 49 -2.25 -8.58 -0.14
CA GLY A 49 -1.86 -9.91 -0.54
C GLY A 49 -1.01 -9.97 -1.78
N SER A 50 -0.78 -8.83 -2.43
CA SER A 50 -0.03 -8.81 -3.68
C SER A 50 1.45 -8.54 -3.46
N ASP A 51 1.81 -7.77 -2.45
CA ASP A 51 3.20 -7.45 -2.18
C ASP A 51 3.36 -7.16 -0.70
N GLU A 52 4.39 -7.74 -0.10
CA GLU A 52 4.57 -7.66 1.34
C GLU A 52 4.79 -6.24 1.82
N ASP A 53 5.62 -5.48 1.12
CA ASP A 53 5.92 -4.12 1.53
C ASP A 53 4.69 -3.23 1.37
N LEU A 54 3.97 -3.42 0.28
CA LEU A 54 2.74 -2.65 0.06
C LEU A 54 1.69 -3.02 1.10
N ASP A 55 1.59 -4.31 1.44
CA ASP A 55 0.66 -4.76 2.45
C ASP A 55 0.91 -4.08 3.79
N LYS A 56 2.16 -3.97 4.18
CA LYS A 56 2.49 -3.31 5.44
C LYS A 56 2.06 -1.85 5.43
N ALA A 57 2.29 -1.18 4.32
CA ALA A 57 1.91 0.23 4.23
C ALA A 57 0.40 0.41 4.26
N ILE A 58 -0.32 -0.47 3.57
CA ILE A 58 -1.77 -0.40 3.55
C ILE A 58 -2.34 -0.70 4.94
N ASN A 59 -1.81 -1.73 5.59
CA ASN A 59 -2.26 -2.06 6.93
C ASN A 59 -2.04 -0.91 7.89
N TYR A 60 -0.91 -0.25 7.77
CA TYR A 60 -0.61 0.90 8.61
C TYR A 60 -1.59 2.04 8.33
N TYR A 61 -1.84 2.31 7.06
CA TYR A 61 -2.72 3.41 6.67
C TYR A 61 -4.16 3.14 7.12
N LEU A 62 -4.64 1.92 6.94
CA LEU A 62 -6.01 1.56 7.29
C LEU A 62 -6.14 1.12 8.74
N ASP A 63 -5.02 1.01 9.45
CA ASP A 63 -5.01 0.61 10.85
C ASP A 63 -5.60 -0.78 11.04
N LEU A 64 -5.21 -1.70 10.17
CA LEU A 64 -5.77 -3.04 10.18
C LEU A 64 -5.00 -4.03 11.04
N ASP A 65 -3.75 -3.72 11.36
CA ASP A 65 -2.91 -4.69 12.04
C ASP A 65 -2.95 -4.56 13.54
N GLU A 66 -3.65 -3.60 14.04
CA GLU A 66 -3.62 -3.36 15.47
C GLU A 66 -4.45 -4.34 16.20
N GLN A 67 -5.23 -5.06 15.53
CA GLN A 67 -6.05 -5.97 16.22
C GLN A 67 -5.27 -6.91 17.03
N ASP A 68 -4.19 -6.89 16.86
CA ASP A 68 -3.50 -7.65 17.66
C ASP A 68 -3.47 -7.23 19.00
N GLU A 69 -3.77 -6.82 18.89
CA GLU A 69 -3.85 -6.49 19.88
C GLU A 69 -4.09 -6.63 20.77
N ASP A 70 -3.96 -6.83 20.86
CA ASP A 70 -4.10 -6.89 21.65
C ASP A 70 -4.05 -6.77 22.50
N TYR A 71 -4.16 -6.53 22.80
CA TYR A 71 -4.16 -6.36 23.89
C TYR A 71 -4.67 -6.76 24.55
#